data_d3ff1ddbeaa3bb420d89ca39a031304b
#
_entry.id   d3ff1ddbeaa3bb420d89ca39a031304b
#
_cell.length_a   1.000
_cell.length_b   1.000
_cell.length_c   1.000
_cell.angle_alpha   90.00
_cell.angle_beta   90.00
_cell.angle_gamma   90.00
#
_symmetry.space_group_name_H-M   'P 1'
#
loop_
_entity.id
_entity.type
_entity.pdbx_description
1 polymer ?
#
loop_
_entity_poly.entity_id
_entity_poly.type
_entity_poly.pdbx_seq_one_letter_code
_entity_poly.pdbx_strand_id
1 'polypeptide(L)'
;MTPLLRAYVPADREELTRLIVTTLAEFGFAPDMGGLEADLAAIAERYAAPRGTFVIAELEGHVAGSVAVRARGDDPHVCELKRLYVSPLARGHGLGQRLYEHAEAFARAAGYRRIWLDSSRRFTAARRLYDKNGFVLLEELTNDWEDNVYAKTL
;
A
#
# COMPACT_ATOMS: atom_id res chain seq x y z
N MET A 1 13.11 0.48 18.22
CA MET A 1 13.95 0.79 17.05
C MET A 1 13.11 1.39 15.92
N THR A 2 13.69 2.25 15.13
CA THR A 2 12.99 2.90 14.02
C THR A 2 13.13 2.07 12.76
N PRO A 3 12.03 1.68 12.09
CA PRO A 3 12.12 0.97 10.82
C PRO A 3 12.81 1.79 9.73
N LEU A 4 13.59 1.13 8.90
CA LEU A 4 14.21 1.71 7.72
C LEU A 4 13.27 1.56 6.52
N LEU A 5 12.97 2.66 5.84
CA LEU A 5 12.23 2.63 4.58
C LEU A 5 13.22 2.51 3.42
N ARG A 6 13.05 1.51 2.60
CA ARG A 6 13.94 1.23 1.46
C ARG A 6 13.17 0.60 0.30
N ALA A 7 13.79 0.57 -0.88
CA ALA A 7 13.20 -0.09 -2.02
C ALA A 7 13.07 -1.60 -1.80
N TYR A 8 12.01 -2.18 -2.35
CA TYR A 8 11.85 -3.62 -2.43
C TYR A 8 12.99 -4.27 -3.23
N VAL A 9 13.44 -5.44 -2.77
CA VAL A 9 14.34 -6.31 -3.51
C VAL A 9 13.72 -7.72 -3.57
N PRO A 10 14.07 -8.55 -4.57
CA PRO A 10 13.47 -9.89 -4.72
C PRO A 10 13.56 -10.79 -3.50
N ALA A 11 14.60 -10.61 -2.68
CA ALA A 11 14.76 -11.35 -1.43
C ALA A 11 13.65 -11.09 -0.40
N ASP A 12 12.91 -9.98 -0.53
CA ASP A 12 11.82 -9.63 0.38
C ASP A 12 10.54 -10.40 0.11
N ARG A 13 10.43 -11.05 -1.04
CA ARG A 13 9.15 -11.60 -1.53
C ARG A 13 8.48 -12.55 -0.56
N GLU A 14 9.23 -13.44 0.06
CA GLU A 14 8.67 -14.46 0.97
C GLU A 14 8.10 -13.82 2.23
N GLU A 15 8.85 -12.94 2.90
CA GLU A 15 8.38 -12.25 4.10
C GLU A 15 7.23 -11.29 3.77
N LEU A 16 7.30 -10.59 2.66
CA LEU A 16 6.24 -9.70 2.19
C LEU A 16 4.94 -10.47 1.94
N THR A 17 5.02 -11.62 1.27
CA THR A 17 3.84 -12.49 1.04
C THR A 17 3.22 -12.90 2.37
N ARG A 18 4.03 -13.34 3.32
CA ARG A 18 3.58 -13.73 4.66
C ARG A 18 2.90 -12.57 5.39
N LEU A 19 3.49 -11.37 5.33
CA LEU A 19 2.90 -10.17 5.92
C LEU A 19 1.51 -9.90 5.34
N ILE A 20 1.36 -9.93 4.03
CA ILE A 20 0.08 -9.65 3.36
C ILE A 20 -0.95 -10.71 3.74
N VAL A 21 -0.61 -12.00 3.62
CA VAL A 21 -1.53 -13.10 3.92
C VAL A 21 -2.00 -13.07 5.37
N THR A 22 -1.08 -12.88 6.32
CA THR A 22 -1.44 -12.85 7.74
C THR A 22 -2.26 -11.60 8.10
N THR A 23 -1.97 -10.46 7.48
CA THR A 23 -2.76 -9.25 7.70
C THR A 23 -4.18 -9.41 7.18
N LEU A 24 -4.36 -9.94 5.98
CA LEU A 24 -5.69 -10.19 5.42
C LEU A 24 -6.47 -11.18 6.28
N ALA A 25 -5.82 -12.23 6.78
CA ALA A 25 -6.46 -13.22 7.65
C ALA A 25 -6.98 -12.61 8.98
N GLU A 26 -6.28 -11.63 9.54
CA GLU A 26 -6.74 -10.91 10.73
C GLU A 26 -8.14 -10.32 10.54
N PHE A 27 -8.45 -9.87 9.33
CA PHE A 27 -9.72 -9.21 9.01
C PHE A 27 -10.72 -10.14 8.31
N GLY A 28 -10.43 -11.45 8.31
CA GLY A 28 -11.34 -12.47 7.78
C GLY A 28 -11.27 -12.65 6.27
N PHE A 29 -10.20 -12.21 5.62
CA PHE A 29 -10.02 -12.39 4.19
C PHE A 29 -9.04 -13.50 3.85
N ALA A 30 -9.41 -14.33 2.86
CA ALA A 30 -8.49 -15.22 2.18
C ALA A 30 -8.00 -14.51 0.91
N PRO A 31 -6.68 -14.35 0.70
CA PRO A 31 -6.19 -13.70 -0.51
C PRO A 31 -6.42 -14.60 -1.74
N ASP A 32 -6.62 -13.97 -2.88
CA ASP A 32 -6.45 -14.63 -4.17
C ASP A 32 -4.94 -14.84 -4.38
N MET A 33 -4.46 -16.04 -4.06
CA MET A 33 -3.03 -16.32 -4.12
C MET A 33 -2.47 -16.20 -5.53
N GLY A 34 -3.23 -16.60 -6.56
CA GLY A 34 -2.80 -16.44 -7.95
C GLY A 34 -2.59 -14.97 -8.32
N GLY A 35 -3.53 -14.10 -7.95
CA GLY A 35 -3.40 -12.67 -8.17
C GLY A 35 -2.28 -12.03 -7.36
N LEU A 36 -2.13 -12.41 -6.10
CA LEU A 36 -1.06 -11.90 -5.22
C LEU A 36 0.31 -12.31 -5.74
N GLU A 37 0.50 -13.59 -6.07
CA GLU A 37 1.77 -14.09 -6.59
C GLU A 37 2.12 -13.42 -7.93
N ALA A 38 1.16 -13.23 -8.82
CA ALA A 38 1.36 -12.56 -10.08
C ALA A 38 1.79 -11.09 -9.87
N ASP A 39 1.16 -10.37 -8.94
CA ASP A 39 1.52 -9.00 -8.61
C ASP A 39 2.95 -8.92 -8.07
N LEU A 40 3.29 -9.77 -7.11
CA LEU A 40 4.61 -9.77 -6.48
C LEU A 40 5.71 -10.26 -7.44
N ALA A 41 5.40 -11.19 -8.34
CA ALA A 41 6.35 -11.61 -9.37
C ALA A 41 6.64 -10.51 -10.39
N ALA A 42 5.72 -9.55 -10.57
CA ALA A 42 5.80 -8.48 -11.56
C ALA A 42 6.09 -7.11 -10.94
N ILE A 43 6.66 -7.05 -9.71
CA ILE A 43 6.92 -5.76 -9.04
C ILE A 43 7.80 -4.87 -9.90
N ALA A 44 8.84 -5.41 -10.52
CA ALA A 44 9.76 -4.62 -11.34
C ALA A 44 9.09 -3.95 -12.54
N GLU A 45 8.05 -4.58 -13.12
CA GLU A 45 7.31 -4.02 -14.25
C GLU A 45 6.14 -3.15 -13.80
N ARG A 46 5.36 -3.64 -12.83
CA ARG A 46 4.12 -2.97 -12.39
C ARG A 46 4.35 -1.69 -11.59
N TYR A 47 5.48 -1.65 -10.88
CA TYR A 47 5.83 -0.52 -10.01
C TYR A 47 7.14 0.13 -10.42
N ALA A 48 7.44 0.10 -11.72
CA ALA A 48 8.69 0.59 -12.26
C ALA A 48 8.85 2.12 -12.15
N ALA A 49 10.07 2.56 -11.79
CA ALA A 49 10.43 3.96 -11.88
C ALA A 49 10.38 4.45 -13.34
N PRO A 50 10.12 5.74 -13.61
CA PRO A 50 9.90 6.81 -12.62
C PRO A 50 8.44 6.95 -12.15
N ARG A 51 7.53 6.18 -12.71
CA ARG A 51 6.09 6.33 -12.47
C ARG A 51 5.59 5.54 -11.27
N GLY A 52 6.34 4.55 -10.82
CA GLY A 52 5.98 3.70 -9.70
C GLY A 52 7.11 3.48 -8.71
N THR A 53 6.77 2.94 -7.56
CA THR A 53 7.72 2.55 -6.52
C THR A 53 7.09 1.46 -5.64
N PHE A 54 7.95 0.62 -5.07
CA PHE A 54 7.54 -0.36 -4.06
C PHE A 54 8.52 -0.26 -2.89
N VAL A 55 8.00 0.11 -1.72
CA VAL A 55 8.79 0.42 -0.53
C VAL A 55 8.57 -0.62 0.54
N ILE A 56 9.65 -1.05 1.17
CA ILE A 56 9.66 -1.95 2.33
C ILE A 56 10.06 -1.15 3.56
N ALA A 57 9.36 -1.38 4.66
CA ALA A 57 9.83 -0.98 5.98
C ALA A 57 10.54 -2.18 6.61
N GLU A 58 11.84 -2.03 6.85
CA GLU A 58 12.66 -3.06 7.47
C GLU A 58 12.87 -2.73 8.94
N LEU A 59 12.64 -3.72 9.80
CA LEU A 59 12.88 -3.62 11.24
C LEU A 59 13.68 -4.84 11.69
N GLU A 60 14.86 -4.61 12.25
CA GLU A 60 15.74 -5.68 12.72
C GLU A 60 16.02 -6.76 11.65
N GLY A 61 16.19 -6.34 10.40
CA GLY A 61 16.48 -7.23 9.29
C GLY A 61 15.24 -7.94 8.68
N HIS A 62 14.03 -7.62 9.15
CA HIS A 62 12.80 -8.26 8.69
C HIS A 62 11.84 -7.27 8.05
N VAL A 63 10.96 -7.75 7.17
CA VAL A 63 9.89 -6.95 6.57
C VAL A 63 8.83 -6.64 7.64
N ALA A 64 8.69 -5.37 7.98
CA ALA A 64 7.73 -4.89 8.98
C ALA A 64 6.55 -4.13 8.36
N GLY A 65 6.64 -3.77 7.10
CA GLY A 65 5.58 -3.06 6.40
C GLY A 65 5.92 -2.83 4.94
N SER A 66 4.94 -2.32 4.20
CA SER A 66 5.10 -2.03 2.78
C SER A 66 4.15 -0.92 2.32
N VAL A 67 4.46 -0.29 1.20
CA VAL A 67 3.57 0.58 0.44
C VAL A 67 4.03 0.62 -1.01
N ALA A 68 3.11 0.79 -1.93
CA ALA A 68 3.44 0.90 -3.35
C ALA A 68 2.62 2.00 -4.02
N VAL A 69 3.19 2.56 -5.08
CA VAL A 69 2.53 3.54 -5.95
C VAL A 69 2.74 3.11 -7.39
N ARG A 70 1.70 3.21 -8.20
CA ARG A 70 1.79 2.98 -9.64
C ARG A 70 0.86 3.93 -10.39
N ALA A 71 1.10 4.12 -11.69
CA ALA A 71 0.17 4.84 -12.54
C ALA A 71 -1.19 4.14 -12.57
N ARG A 72 -2.27 4.91 -12.63
CA ARG A 72 -3.63 4.39 -12.72
C ARG A 72 -4.21 4.63 -14.10
N GLY A 73 -4.38 3.55 -14.86
CA GLY A 73 -4.95 3.63 -16.20
C GLY A 73 -4.10 4.50 -17.12
N ASP A 74 -4.79 5.24 -17.99
CA ASP A 74 -4.15 6.09 -19.01
C ASP A 74 -4.00 7.56 -18.59
N ASP A 75 -4.50 7.94 -17.40
CA ASP A 75 -4.39 9.32 -16.93
C ASP A 75 -3.01 9.56 -16.32
N PRO A 76 -2.16 10.42 -16.94
CA PRO A 76 -0.79 10.64 -16.46
C PRO A 76 -0.74 11.40 -15.14
N HIS A 77 -1.86 11.96 -14.68
CA HIS A 77 -1.93 12.76 -13.45
C HIS A 77 -2.44 11.99 -12.24
N VAL A 78 -2.89 10.75 -12.42
CA VAL A 78 -3.48 9.93 -11.36
C VAL A 78 -2.62 8.70 -11.09
N CYS A 79 -2.28 8.50 -9.82
CA CYS A 79 -1.63 7.27 -9.37
C CYS A 79 -2.54 6.48 -8.44
N GLU A 80 -2.16 5.25 -8.20
CA GLU A 80 -2.82 4.33 -7.30
C GLU A 80 -1.89 3.99 -6.13
N LEU A 81 -2.39 4.15 -4.90
CA LEU A 81 -1.69 3.67 -3.70
C LEU A 81 -2.13 2.24 -3.44
N LYS A 82 -1.15 1.35 -3.27
CA LYS A 82 -1.39 -0.08 -3.09
C LYS A 82 -0.48 -0.66 -2.01
N ARG A 83 -0.85 -1.84 -1.51
CA ARG A 83 0.01 -2.66 -0.65
C ARG A 83 0.50 -1.93 0.60
N LEU A 84 -0.33 -1.09 1.20
CA LEU A 84 -0.02 -0.48 2.48
C LEU A 84 -0.37 -1.46 3.60
N TYR A 85 0.65 -2.06 4.17
CA TYR A 85 0.53 -3.02 5.26
C TYR A 85 1.54 -2.72 6.36
N VAL A 86 1.16 -2.97 7.60
CA VAL A 86 2.05 -2.87 8.76
C VAL A 86 1.92 -4.15 9.59
N SER A 87 3.05 -4.78 9.89
CA SER A 87 3.09 -5.96 10.74
C SER A 87 2.48 -5.66 12.12
N PRO A 88 1.72 -6.59 12.71
CA PRO A 88 1.20 -6.42 14.07
C PRO A 88 2.27 -6.04 15.09
N LEU A 89 3.49 -6.56 14.92
CA LEU A 89 4.62 -6.27 15.83
C LEU A 89 5.15 -4.84 15.71
N ALA A 90 4.85 -4.16 14.60
CA ALA A 90 5.34 -2.81 14.33
C ALA A 90 4.22 -1.74 14.45
N ARG A 91 3.02 -2.12 14.84
CA ARG A 91 1.88 -1.19 14.98
C ARG A 91 2.00 -0.32 16.22
N GLY A 92 1.29 0.80 16.23
CA GLY A 92 1.25 1.71 17.36
C GLY A 92 2.43 2.68 17.46
N HIS A 93 3.30 2.74 16.43
CA HIS A 93 4.50 3.58 16.40
C HIS A 93 4.54 4.53 15.20
N GLY A 94 3.40 4.72 14.52
CA GLY A 94 3.29 5.65 13.39
C GLY A 94 3.89 5.16 12.08
N LEU A 95 4.21 3.87 11.95
CA LEU A 95 4.82 3.34 10.72
C LEU A 95 3.90 3.47 9.50
N GLY A 96 2.60 3.21 9.66
CA GLY A 96 1.63 3.39 8.58
C GLY A 96 1.62 4.80 8.03
N GLN A 97 1.67 5.81 8.91
CA GLN A 97 1.75 7.22 8.52
C GLN A 97 3.06 7.52 7.79
N ARG A 98 4.18 7.01 8.27
CA ARG A 98 5.48 7.21 7.61
C ARG A 98 5.52 6.59 6.21
N LEU A 99 4.98 5.37 6.06
CA LEU A 99 4.86 4.71 4.76
C LEU A 99 3.98 5.52 3.81
N TYR A 100 2.83 5.99 4.30
CA TYR A 100 1.94 6.84 3.52
C TYR A 100 2.63 8.14 3.09
N GLU A 101 3.29 8.84 4.01
CA GLU A 101 4.00 10.08 3.70
C GLU A 101 5.10 9.88 2.66
N HIS A 102 5.80 8.76 2.73
CA HIS A 102 6.80 8.40 1.72
C HIS A 102 6.15 8.22 0.34
N ALA A 103 5.01 7.53 0.28
CA ALA A 103 4.26 7.34 -0.97
C ALA A 103 3.73 8.66 -1.53
N GLU A 104 3.19 9.55 -0.69
CA GLU A 104 2.72 10.87 -1.13
C GLU A 104 3.86 11.73 -1.68
N ALA A 105 5.00 11.75 -0.98
CA ALA A 105 6.17 12.50 -1.44
C ALA A 105 6.66 11.97 -2.81
N PHE A 106 6.69 10.66 -2.98
CA PHE A 106 6.99 10.05 -4.28
C PHE A 106 6.00 10.50 -5.35
N ALA A 107 4.70 10.43 -5.06
CA ALA A 107 3.66 10.79 -6.02
C ALA A 107 3.79 12.26 -6.46
N ARG A 108 4.04 13.18 -5.54
CA ARG A 108 4.27 14.60 -5.84
C ARG A 108 5.52 14.79 -6.71
N ALA A 109 6.62 14.15 -6.35
CA ALA A 109 7.87 14.24 -7.11
C ALA A 109 7.76 13.65 -8.52
N ALA A 110 6.94 12.62 -8.69
CA ALA A 110 6.67 12.00 -9.99
C ALA A 110 5.71 12.81 -10.89
N GLY A 111 5.15 13.90 -10.37
CA GLY A 111 4.25 14.78 -11.12
C GLY A 111 2.77 14.38 -11.06
N TYR A 112 2.40 13.44 -10.22
CA TYR A 112 1.00 13.12 -10.02
C TYR A 112 0.26 14.25 -9.31
N ARG A 113 -1.02 14.40 -9.65
CA ARG A 113 -1.90 15.43 -9.08
C ARG A 113 -3.00 14.84 -8.22
N ARG A 114 -3.16 13.53 -8.28
CA ARG A 114 -4.22 12.83 -7.56
C ARG A 114 -3.77 11.42 -7.20
N ILE A 115 -4.10 11.00 -5.97
CA ILE A 115 -3.95 9.62 -5.51
C ILE A 115 -5.34 8.99 -5.42
N TRP A 116 -5.50 7.84 -6.05
CA TRP A 116 -6.69 7.00 -5.97
C TRP A 116 -6.34 5.72 -5.22
N LEU A 117 -7.25 5.18 -4.42
CA LEU A 117 -7.10 3.89 -3.79
C LEU A 117 -8.44 3.22 -3.54
N ASP A 118 -8.42 1.90 -3.46
CA ASP A 118 -9.49 1.11 -2.89
C ASP A 118 -8.97 0.34 -1.66
N SER A 119 -9.81 0.23 -0.64
CA SER A 119 -9.44 -0.42 0.61
C SER A 119 -10.68 -0.94 1.31
N SER A 120 -10.60 -2.14 1.90
CA SER A 120 -11.74 -2.70 2.62
C SER A 120 -12.13 -1.83 3.82
N ARG A 121 -13.44 -1.71 4.02
CA ARG A 121 -14.02 -1.05 5.21
C ARG A 121 -13.60 -1.72 6.51
N ARG A 122 -13.21 -3.00 6.47
CA ARG A 122 -12.75 -3.74 7.66
C ARG A 122 -11.40 -3.26 8.18
N PHE A 123 -10.58 -2.62 7.33
CA PHE A 123 -9.27 -2.10 7.74
C PHE A 123 -9.44 -0.76 8.44
N THR A 124 -9.89 -0.78 9.69
CA THR A 124 -10.27 0.43 10.44
C THR A 124 -9.10 1.40 10.65
N ALA A 125 -7.91 0.91 10.91
CA ALA A 125 -6.71 1.75 11.06
C ALA A 125 -6.36 2.46 9.74
N ALA A 126 -6.47 1.75 8.62
CA ALA A 126 -6.25 2.35 7.28
C ALA A 126 -7.30 3.42 6.98
N ARG A 127 -8.57 3.17 7.29
CA ARG A 127 -9.63 4.18 7.12
C ARG A 127 -9.31 5.46 7.88
N ARG A 128 -8.91 5.35 9.14
CA ARG A 128 -8.51 6.52 9.94
C ARG A 128 -7.34 7.26 9.33
N LEU A 129 -6.37 6.52 8.81
CA LEU A 129 -5.20 7.11 8.14
C LEU A 129 -5.62 7.90 6.90
N TYR A 130 -6.49 7.34 6.06
CA TYR A 130 -6.96 8.04 4.86
C TYR A 130 -7.78 9.28 5.22
N ASP A 131 -8.71 9.18 6.16
CA ASP A 131 -9.51 10.32 6.62
C ASP A 131 -8.61 11.44 7.18
N LYS A 132 -7.65 11.07 8.02
CA LYS A 132 -6.69 12.01 8.63
C LYS A 132 -5.83 12.73 7.59
N ASN A 133 -5.51 12.07 6.49
CA ASN A 133 -4.62 12.62 5.46
C ASN A 133 -5.37 13.29 4.30
N GLY A 134 -6.66 13.54 4.46
CA GLY A 134 -7.43 14.33 3.50
C GLY A 134 -7.99 13.57 2.31
N PHE A 135 -8.04 12.24 2.38
CA PHE A 135 -8.74 11.46 1.35
C PHE A 135 -10.24 11.64 1.47
N VAL A 136 -10.91 11.70 0.33
CA VAL A 136 -12.35 11.80 0.23
C VAL A 136 -12.91 10.46 -0.19
N LEU A 137 -13.92 9.97 0.54
CA LEU A 137 -14.65 8.76 0.16
C LEU A 137 -15.51 9.06 -1.07
N LEU A 138 -15.25 8.36 -2.16
CA LEU A 138 -15.97 8.52 -3.43
C LEU A 138 -17.12 7.52 -3.57
N GLU A 139 -16.92 6.29 -3.11
CA GLU A 139 -17.85 5.20 -3.33
C GLU A 139 -17.64 4.08 -2.31
N GLU A 140 -18.72 3.44 -1.90
CA GLU A 140 -18.71 2.19 -1.15
C GLU A 140 -19.16 1.06 -2.08
N LEU A 141 -18.25 0.11 -2.34
CA LEU A 141 -18.54 -1.00 -3.23
C LEU A 141 -19.23 -2.16 -2.49
N THR A 142 -20.11 -2.87 -3.20
CA THR A 142 -20.79 -4.08 -2.72
C THR A 142 -20.09 -5.32 -3.28
N ASN A 143 -18.78 -5.42 -3.06
CA ASN A 143 -17.97 -6.58 -3.48
C ASN A 143 -17.57 -7.44 -2.26
N ASP A 144 -16.96 -8.58 -2.53
CA ASP A 144 -16.55 -9.52 -1.47
C ASP A 144 -15.52 -8.92 -0.50
N TRP A 145 -14.78 -7.90 -0.93
CA TRP A 145 -13.79 -7.19 -0.13
C TRP A 145 -14.37 -6.05 0.70
N GLU A 146 -15.64 -5.69 0.46
CA GLU A 146 -16.29 -4.54 1.09
C GLU A 146 -15.47 -3.26 0.93
N ASP A 147 -15.01 -3.01 -0.30
CA ASP A 147 -14.11 -1.90 -0.57
C ASP A 147 -14.77 -0.54 -0.53
N ASN A 148 -14.06 0.41 0.04
CA ASN A 148 -14.28 1.83 -0.15
C ASN A 148 -13.30 2.36 -1.21
N VAL A 149 -13.77 3.28 -2.02
CA VAL A 149 -12.93 4.00 -2.99
C VAL A 149 -12.67 5.41 -2.47
N TYR A 150 -11.40 5.77 -2.41
CA TYR A 150 -10.95 7.07 -1.93
C TYR A 150 -10.09 7.77 -2.97
N ALA A 151 -10.09 9.10 -2.92
CA ALA A 151 -9.13 9.90 -3.68
C ALA A 151 -8.70 11.13 -2.90
N LYS A 152 -7.47 11.59 -3.21
CA LYS A 152 -6.90 12.81 -2.66
C LYS A 152 -6.27 13.61 -3.78
N THR A 153 -6.60 14.90 -3.84
CA THR A 153 -5.91 15.87 -4.71
C THR A 153 -4.63 16.33 -4.05
N LEU A 154 -3.55 16.25 -4.78
CA LEU A 154 -2.21 16.63 -4.31
C LEU A 154 -1.92 18.10 -4.55
#